data_fb3a58e52be664d65ee52cdc4091d3d4
#
_entry.id   fb3a58e52be664d65ee52cdc4091d3d4
#
_cell.length_a   1.000
_cell.length_b   1.000
_cell.length_c   1.000
_cell.angle_alpha   90.00
_cell.angle_beta   90.00
_cell.angle_gamma   90.00
#
_symmetry.space_group_name_H-M   'P 1'
#
loop_
_entity.id
_entity.type
_entity.pdbx_description
1 polymer ?
#
loop_
_entity_poly.entity_id
_entity_poly.type
_entity_poly.pdbx_seq_one_letter_code
_entity_poly.pdbx_strand_id
1 'polypeptide(L)'
;MVLSDNIWYLWSEAVDNASYDSLDLLEDSTTEEILDTVGDGMDQMAPKLGEVFRYMRDNHLYDIQAGEDSVERTDGSYTVGLPSYRDAFIFINRDNTFRDYQSLIHEFGHFCSYYYNTVPEMYQGFHVDVCELQSQGLEMLSTRYAGSLFGEGDSAYTYETMSDMLYVAITACMIQEFEEAVYTTPDMTLDDMNRRFKEIQDSYDGWYYRVYGNMCYDWVDIPHLFYSPMYYIGYGTSALSALDLWVLSGEDWDGAVDIYLGILNEGLEAPYRGTMDRWGMKDVFDEADIKELSLELGRIAGTGSMEAEEAGNSAQPDGEAPGVSANETSAAQDNRSVQFIILAGIGTVIVLQVLIISVGLVILWEVRKKR
;
A
#
# COMPACT_ATOMS: atom_id res chain seq x y z
N MET A 1 -6.54 -4.59 17.56
CA MET A 1 -7.48 -3.84 18.41
C MET A 1 -7.14 -2.36 18.46
N VAL A 2 -6.06 -1.89 19.10
CA VAL A 2 -5.78 -0.43 19.20
C VAL A 2 -5.66 0.25 17.82
N LEU A 3 -4.98 -0.37 16.86
CA LEU A 3 -4.92 0.14 15.48
C LEU A 3 -6.29 0.15 14.80
N SER A 4 -7.11 -0.88 14.94
CA SER A 4 -8.42 -0.96 14.29
C SER A 4 -9.40 0.11 14.77
N ASP A 5 -9.39 0.43 16.04
CA ASP A 5 -10.26 1.45 16.62
C ASP A 5 -9.85 2.86 16.16
N ASN A 6 -8.54 3.13 16.09
CA ASN A 6 -8.02 4.39 15.57
C ASN A 6 -8.30 4.56 14.09
N ILE A 7 -8.20 3.50 13.30
CA ILE A 7 -8.49 3.51 11.86
C ILE A 7 -9.95 3.87 11.58
N TRP A 8 -10.87 3.24 12.31
CA TRP A 8 -12.29 3.55 12.14
C TRP A 8 -12.61 5.01 12.42
N TYR A 9 -12.01 5.56 13.46
CA TYR A 9 -12.19 6.97 13.79
C TYR A 9 -11.57 7.87 12.72
N LEU A 10 -10.34 7.59 12.31
CA LEU A 10 -9.65 8.33 11.25
C LEU A 10 -10.45 8.33 9.95
N TRP A 11 -10.95 7.17 9.55
CA TRP A 11 -11.77 7.04 8.34
C TRP A 11 -13.10 7.79 8.47
N SER A 12 -13.78 7.73 9.62
CA SER A 12 -15.04 8.46 9.83
C SER A 12 -14.85 9.98 9.83
N GLU A 13 -13.78 10.47 10.46
CA GLU A 13 -13.44 11.90 10.43
C GLU A 13 -13.03 12.36 9.03
N ALA A 14 -12.30 11.52 8.28
CA ALA A 14 -11.91 11.78 6.90
C ALA A 14 -13.14 11.93 6.00
N VAL A 15 -14.08 10.98 6.07
CA VAL A 15 -15.32 11.00 5.30
C VAL A 15 -16.18 12.23 5.63
N ASP A 16 -16.21 12.62 6.91
CA ASP A 16 -17.02 13.78 7.36
C ASP A 16 -16.37 15.14 7.02
N ASN A 17 -15.05 15.21 6.90
CA ASN A 17 -14.31 16.46 6.74
C ASN A 17 -13.67 16.65 5.35
N ALA A 18 -13.63 15.62 4.53
CA ALA A 18 -12.93 15.67 3.25
C ALA A 18 -13.81 16.25 2.13
N SER A 19 -13.21 17.11 1.33
CA SER A 19 -13.80 17.57 0.08
C SER A 19 -13.51 16.58 -1.03
N TYR A 20 -14.19 15.43 -1.04
CA TYR A 20 -14.05 14.42 -2.11
C TYR A 20 -14.40 14.99 -3.48
N ASP A 21 -15.35 15.93 -3.54
CA ASP A 21 -15.72 16.64 -4.77
C ASP A 21 -14.50 17.26 -5.49
N SER A 22 -13.48 17.65 -4.72
CA SER A 22 -12.25 18.24 -5.29
C SER A 22 -11.31 17.19 -5.89
N LEU A 23 -11.37 15.95 -5.43
CA LEU A 23 -10.62 14.82 -6.04
C LEU A 23 -11.30 14.35 -7.33
N ASP A 24 -12.63 14.42 -7.42
CA ASP A 24 -13.39 14.08 -8.63
C ASP A 24 -13.06 15.01 -9.81
N LEU A 25 -12.61 16.26 -9.54
CA LEU A 25 -12.21 17.19 -10.57
C LEU A 25 -10.96 16.76 -11.38
N LEU A 26 -10.26 15.70 -10.93
CA LEU A 26 -9.08 15.17 -11.60
C LEU A 26 -9.42 14.09 -12.65
N GLU A 27 -10.69 13.70 -12.78
CA GLU A 27 -11.14 12.66 -13.73
C GLU A 27 -10.74 12.95 -15.19
N ASP A 28 -10.65 14.21 -15.58
CA ASP A 28 -10.30 14.64 -16.94
C ASP A 28 -8.80 14.90 -17.15
N SER A 29 -7.93 14.62 -16.17
CA SER A 29 -6.50 14.87 -16.27
C SER A 29 -5.87 14.06 -17.41
N THR A 30 -5.02 14.70 -18.19
CA THR A 30 -4.23 14.01 -19.21
C THR A 30 -3.00 13.35 -18.59
N THR A 31 -2.41 12.37 -19.27
CA THR A 31 -1.15 11.75 -18.84
C THR A 31 -0.02 12.78 -18.66
N GLU A 32 0.05 13.78 -19.53
CA GLU A 32 1.06 14.85 -19.43
C GLU A 32 0.84 15.72 -18.19
N GLU A 33 -0.40 16.07 -17.86
CA GLU A 33 -0.72 16.82 -16.64
C GLU A 33 -0.35 16.02 -15.37
N ILE A 34 -0.61 14.72 -15.35
CA ILE A 34 -0.20 13.85 -14.25
C ILE A 34 1.33 13.82 -14.11
N LEU A 35 2.04 13.63 -15.22
CA LEU A 35 3.51 13.62 -15.24
C LEU A 35 4.11 14.96 -14.81
N ASP A 36 3.54 16.09 -15.28
CA ASP A 36 4.00 17.43 -14.89
C ASP A 36 3.80 17.65 -13.38
N THR A 37 2.61 17.37 -12.89
CA THR A 37 2.23 17.60 -11.49
C THR A 37 3.05 16.74 -10.54
N VAL A 38 3.18 15.43 -10.80
CA VAL A 38 3.98 14.53 -9.97
C VAL A 38 5.47 14.90 -10.05
N GLY A 39 5.97 15.22 -11.24
CA GLY A 39 7.35 15.64 -11.44
C GLY A 39 7.72 16.90 -10.63
N ASP A 40 6.83 17.89 -10.62
CA ASP A 40 6.99 19.10 -9.80
C ASP A 40 7.02 18.78 -8.30
N GLY A 41 6.19 17.84 -7.85
CA GLY A 41 6.21 17.34 -6.48
C GLY A 41 7.53 16.65 -6.13
N MET A 42 8.07 15.81 -7.02
CA MET A 42 9.36 15.15 -6.81
C MET A 42 10.53 16.13 -6.75
N ASP A 43 10.54 17.15 -7.60
CA ASP A 43 11.55 18.21 -7.56
C ASP A 43 11.50 19.01 -6.25
N GLN A 44 10.29 19.28 -5.73
CA GLN A 44 10.11 19.98 -4.46
C GLN A 44 10.52 19.11 -3.27
N MET A 45 10.29 17.81 -3.33
CA MET A 45 10.63 16.87 -2.25
C MET A 45 12.13 16.71 -2.12
N ALA A 46 12.82 16.38 -3.20
CA ALA A 46 14.27 16.25 -3.23
C ALA A 46 14.81 16.39 -4.66
N PRO A 47 15.89 17.17 -4.89
CA PRO A 47 16.51 17.29 -6.21
C PRO A 47 16.85 15.94 -6.86
N LYS A 48 17.27 14.96 -6.05
CA LYS A 48 17.58 13.60 -6.53
C LYS A 48 16.36 12.87 -7.09
N LEU A 49 15.19 13.02 -6.48
CA LEU A 49 13.95 12.41 -6.98
C LEU A 49 13.53 13.09 -8.29
N GLY A 50 13.59 14.42 -8.36
CA GLY A 50 13.31 15.15 -9.58
C GLY A 50 14.27 14.80 -10.73
N GLU A 51 15.56 14.56 -10.45
CA GLU A 51 16.53 14.10 -11.46
C GLU A 51 16.14 12.74 -12.03
N VAL A 52 15.76 11.78 -11.18
CA VAL A 52 15.33 10.44 -11.61
C VAL A 52 14.01 10.51 -12.36
N PHE A 53 13.06 11.37 -11.91
CA PHE A 53 11.79 11.54 -12.60
C PHE A 53 11.98 12.10 -14.02
N ARG A 54 12.80 13.14 -14.18
CA ARG A 54 13.17 13.64 -15.51
C ARG A 54 13.86 12.60 -16.36
N TYR A 55 14.78 11.80 -15.79
CA TYR A 55 15.42 10.70 -16.49
C TYR A 55 14.39 9.69 -17.02
N MET A 56 13.46 9.23 -16.19
CA MET A 56 12.36 8.34 -16.57
C MET A 56 11.56 8.93 -17.74
N ARG A 57 11.18 10.20 -17.62
CA ARG A 57 10.39 10.91 -18.61
C ARG A 57 11.12 11.12 -19.95
N ASP A 58 12.35 11.62 -19.91
CA ASP A 58 13.16 11.91 -21.09
C ASP A 58 13.50 10.66 -21.91
N ASN A 59 13.61 9.50 -21.24
CA ASN A 59 13.87 8.22 -21.87
C ASN A 59 12.61 7.42 -22.18
N HIS A 60 11.41 7.98 -21.93
CA HIS A 60 10.13 7.32 -22.15
C HIS A 60 10.03 5.93 -21.47
N LEU A 61 10.49 5.84 -20.24
CA LEU A 61 10.51 4.60 -19.45
C LEU A 61 9.18 4.37 -18.73
N TYR A 62 8.09 4.65 -19.42
CA TYR A 62 6.73 4.45 -18.90
C TYR A 62 5.73 4.18 -20.03
N ASP A 63 4.63 3.51 -19.67
CA ASP A 63 3.40 3.37 -20.44
C ASP A 63 2.22 3.67 -19.53
N ILE A 64 1.65 4.86 -19.62
CA ILE A 64 0.57 5.37 -18.78
C ILE A 64 -0.62 5.70 -19.67
N GLN A 65 -1.63 4.83 -19.69
CA GLN A 65 -2.78 4.98 -20.58
C GLN A 65 -4.07 4.58 -19.89
N ALA A 66 -5.16 5.25 -20.23
CA ALA A 66 -6.50 4.74 -19.96
C ALA A 66 -6.78 3.52 -20.85
N GLY A 67 -7.48 2.53 -20.32
CA GLY A 67 -7.92 1.38 -21.09
C GLY A 67 -8.85 1.84 -22.23
N GLU A 68 -8.56 1.41 -23.47
CA GLU A 68 -9.49 1.53 -24.58
C GLU A 68 -10.22 0.19 -24.78
N ASP A 69 -11.51 0.22 -25.11
CA ASP A 69 -12.34 -0.97 -25.34
C ASP A 69 -11.79 -1.93 -26.43
N SER A 70 -10.82 -1.47 -27.21
CA SER A 70 -10.23 -2.22 -28.34
C SER A 70 -8.86 -2.84 -28.04
N VAL A 71 -8.26 -2.51 -26.91
CA VAL A 71 -6.91 -2.98 -26.53
C VAL A 71 -7.00 -3.73 -25.20
N GLU A 72 -6.72 -5.03 -25.23
CA GLU A 72 -6.58 -5.81 -24.03
C GLU A 72 -5.24 -5.44 -23.36
N ARG A 73 -5.31 -4.78 -22.20
CA ARG A 73 -4.17 -4.46 -21.34
C ARG A 73 -4.18 -5.39 -20.13
N THR A 74 -3.02 -5.65 -19.57
CA THR A 74 -2.91 -6.38 -18.30
C THR A 74 -3.53 -5.53 -17.19
N ASP A 75 -4.32 -6.13 -16.32
CA ASP A 75 -4.90 -5.45 -15.17
C ASP A 75 -3.81 -4.93 -14.21
N GLY A 76 -4.08 -3.78 -13.58
CA GLY A 76 -3.24 -3.17 -12.55
C GLY A 76 -2.09 -2.32 -13.10
N SER A 77 -1.35 -1.73 -12.17
CA SER A 77 -0.14 -0.94 -12.42
C SER A 77 1.07 -1.67 -11.82
N TYR A 78 2.25 -1.51 -12.40
CA TYR A 78 3.46 -2.14 -11.90
C TYR A 78 4.72 -1.48 -12.45
N THR A 79 5.82 -1.66 -11.73
CA THR A 79 7.17 -1.32 -12.19
C THR A 79 8.00 -2.58 -12.40
N VAL A 80 8.61 -2.70 -13.56
CA VAL A 80 9.52 -3.80 -13.87
C VAL A 80 10.96 -3.33 -13.89
N GLY A 81 11.82 -3.98 -13.11
CA GLY A 81 13.26 -3.75 -13.17
C GLY A 81 13.86 -4.33 -14.45
N LEU A 82 14.79 -3.60 -15.03
CA LEU A 82 15.59 -3.99 -16.19
C LEU A 82 17.08 -4.09 -15.80
N PRO A 83 17.46 -5.04 -14.94
CA PRO A 83 18.77 -5.04 -14.26
C PRO A 83 19.95 -5.08 -15.22
N SER A 84 19.80 -5.76 -16.37
CA SER A 84 20.83 -5.81 -17.41
C SER A 84 21.13 -4.45 -18.03
N TYR A 85 20.19 -3.51 -17.94
CA TYR A 85 20.30 -2.13 -18.42
C TYR A 85 20.53 -1.15 -17.27
N ARG A 86 20.39 -1.60 -16.01
CA ARG A 86 20.37 -0.78 -14.79
C ARG A 86 19.27 0.29 -14.88
N ASP A 87 18.09 -0.19 -15.19
CA ASP A 87 16.94 0.63 -15.50
C ASP A 87 15.65 -0.01 -15.01
N ALA A 88 14.55 0.70 -15.15
CA ALA A 88 13.22 0.19 -14.86
C ALA A 88 12.21 0.75 -15.87
N PHE A 89 10.99 0.21 -15.85
CA PHE A 89 9.91 0.66 -16.70
C PHE A 89 8.59 0.63 -15.91
N ILE A 90 7.84 1.73 -15.95
CA ILE A 90 6.54 1.88 -15.29
C ILE A 90 5.42 1.59 -16.28
N PHE A 91 4.45 0.76 -15.84
CA PHE A 91 3.23 0.49 -16.57
C PHE A 91 2.03 0.85 -15.68
N ILE A 92 1.16 1.75 -16.16
CA ILE A 92 -0.03 2.20 -15.43
C ILE A 92 -1.27 2.09 -16.32
N ASN A 93 -2.27 1.38 -15.83
CA ASN A 93 -3.64 1.45 -16.35
C ASN A 93 -4.37 2.54 -15.59
N ARG A 94 -4.67 3.62 -16.31
CA ARG A 94 -5.42 4.75 -15.76
C ARG A 94 -6.89 4.38 -15.61
N ASP A 95 -7.46 4.74 -14.49
CA ASP A 95 -8.90 4.71 -14.25
C ASP A 95 -9.57 6.08 -14.37
N ASN A 96 -8.78 7.12 -14.67
CA ASN A 96 -9.17 8.52 -14.77
C ASN A 96 -9.72 9.10 -13.45
N THR A 97 -9.12 8.71 -12.34
CA THR A 97 -9.38 9.26 -11.01
C THR A 97 -8.10 9.87 -10.42
N PHE A 98 -8.18 10.46 -9.22
CA PHE A 98 -7.00 10.91 -8.48
C PHE A 98 -6.00 9.78 -8.20
N ARG A 99 -6.45 8.51 -8.23
CA ARG A 99 -5.61 7.34 -8.03
C ARG A 99 -4.57 7.15 -9.13
N ASP A 100 -4.75 7.77 -10.30
CA ASP A 100 -3.71 7.78 -11.34
C ASP A 100 -2.44 8.49 -10.87
N TYR A 101 -2.59 9.58 -10.09
CA TYR A 101 -1.46 10.28 -9.45
C TYR A 101 -0.81 9.43 -8.38
N GLN A 102 -1.62 8.81 -7.52
CA GLN A 102 -1.15 7.92 -6.45
C GLN A 102 -0.39 6.72 -7.04
N SER A 103 -0.95 6.09 -8.07
CA SER A 103 -0.30 4.97 -8.77
C SER A 103 1.05 5.39 -9.38
N LEU A 104 1.14 6.57 -9.99
CA LEU A 104 2.41 7.05 -10.52
C LEU A 104 3.44 7.31 -9.42
N ILE A 105 3.03 7.87 -8.29
CA ILE A 105 3.90 8.09 -7.12
C ILE A 105 4.40 6.75 -6.58
N HIS A 106 3.50 5.77 -6.42
CA HIS A 106 3.82 4.43 -5.95
C HIS A 106 4.85 3.75 -6.88
N GLU A 107 4.52 3.64 -8.16
CA GLU A 107 5.37 2.98 -9.16
C GLU A 107 6.71 3.70 -9.35
N PHE A 108 6.72 5.03 -9.18
CA PHE A 108 7.95 5.79 -9.20
C PHE A 108 8.85 5.51 -8.00
N GLY A 109 8.30 5.19 -6.84
CA GLY A 109 9.09 4.70 -5.69
C GLY A 109 9.86 3.43 -6.03
N HIS A 110 9.21 2.46 -6.66
CA HIS A 110 9.87 1.25 -7.19
C HIS A 110 10.89 1.58 -8.28
N PHE A 111 10.56 2.49 -9.20
CA PHE A 111 11.49 2.93 -10.23
C PHE A 111 12.77 3.50 -9.63
N CYS A 112 12.66 4.36 -8.63
CA CYS A 112 13.81 4.91 -7.91
C CYS A 112 14.65 3.80 -7.27
N SER A 113 14.03 2.82 -6.65
CA SER A 113 14.73 1.68 -6.08
C SER A 113 15.55 0.93 -7.10
N TYR A 114 14.96 0.58 -8.25
CA TYR A 114 15.70 -0.08 -9.33
C TYR A 114 16.80 0.80 -9.92
N TYR A 115 16.56 2.10 -10.05
CA TYR A 115 17.54 3.05 -10.57
C TYR A 115 18.78 3.17 -9.69
N TYR A 116 18.60 3.20 -8.36
CA TYR A 116 19.70 3.28 -7.40
C TYR A 116 20.29 1.91 -7.07
N ASN A 117 19.56 0.83 -7.32
CA ASN A 117 19.96 -0.51 -6.93
C ASN A 117 21.16 -1.00 -7.75
N THR A 118 22.23 -1.36 -7.04
CA THR A 118 23.44 -1.94 -7.62
C THR A 118 23.52 -3.46 -7.41
N VAL A 119 22.51 -4.05 -6.77
CA VAL A 119 22.46 -5.50 -6.48
C VAL A 119 22.28 -6.29 -7.77
N PRO A 120 23.12 -7.31 -8.03
CA PRO A 120 22.94 -8.18 -9.19
C PRO A 120 21.55 -8.84 -9.21
N GLU A 121 20.95 -8.95 -10.40
CA GLU A 121 19.61 -9.50 -10.63
C GLU A 121 19.32 -10.80 -9.86
N MET A 122 20.31 -11.69 -9.78
CA MET A 122 20.17 -12.99 -9.12
C MET A 122 19.93 -12.90 -7.60
N TYR A 123 20.15 -11.73 -6.99
CA TYR A 123 19.95 -11.47 -5.57
C TYR A 123 18.79 -10.50 -5.32
N GLN A 124 18.17 -9.97 -6.37
CA GLN A 124 16.98 -9.13 -6.23
C GLN A 124 15.80 -9.98 -5.74
N GLY A 125 15.02 -9.45 -4.83
CA GLY A 125 13.84 -10.13 -4.29
C GLY A 125 14.08 -10.99 -3.03
N PHE A 126 15.29 -10.99 -2.46
CA PHE A 126 15.52 -11.70 -1.19
C PHE A 126 14.96 -10.98 0.05
N HIS A 127 14.69 -9.67 -0.04
CA HIS A 127 14.20 -8.85 1.07
C HIS A 127 12.98 -8.05 0.65
N VAL A 128 11.88 -8.75 0.42
CA VAL A 128 10.59 -8.16 0.00
C VAL A 128 9.93 -7.30 1.08
N ASP A 129 10.34 -7.48 2.35
CA ASP A 129 9.77 -6.76 3.50
C ASP A 129 10.03 -5.24 3.47
N VAL A 130 11.00 -4.78 2.69
CA VAL A 130 11.30 -3.34 2.50
C VAL A 130 10.97 -2.87 1.09
N CYS A 131 10.57 -3.77 0.19
CA CYS A 131 10.31 -3.44 -1.21
C CYS A 131 9.17 -2.42 -1.33
N GLU A 132 8.08 -2.64 -0.62
CA GLU A 132 6.92 -1.75 -0.64
C GLU A 132 7.12 -0.49 0.23
N LEU A 133 8.10 -0.45 1.13
CA LEU A 133 8.45 0.78 1.84
C LEU A 133 8.97 1.87 0.88
N GLN A 134 9.58 1.45 -0.23
CA GLN A 134 10.08 2.37 -1.25
C GLN A 134 8.94 3.07 -2.00
N SER A 135 7.84 2.37 -2.27
CA SER A 135 6.65 2.91 -2.91
C SER A 135 5.72 3.58 -1.89
N GLN A 136 5.28 2.87 -0.86
CA GLN A 136 4.37 3.37 0.17
C GLN A 136 4.96 4.53 0.98
N GLY A 137 6.28 4.51 1.24
CA GLY A 137 6.97 5.63 1.88
C GLY A 137 6.92 6.90 1.03
N LEU A 138 7.05 6.78 -0.29
CA LEU A 138 6.93 7.92 -1.21
C LEU A 138 5.49 8.45 -1.25
N GLU A 139 4.50 7.56 -1.27
CA GLU A 139 3.09 7.95 -1.18
C GLU A 139 2.84 8.78 0.08
N MET A 140 3.26 8.28 1.25
CA MET A 140 3.07 9.00 2.50
C MET A 140 3.80 10.34 2.54
N LEU A 141 5.05 10.41 2.09
CA LEU A 141 5.79 11.69 2.01
C LEU A 141 5.16 12.67 1.01
N SER A 142 4.55 12.18 -0.07
CA SER A 142 3.89 13.01 -1.08
C SER A 142 2.69 13.78 -0.54
N THR A 143 2.06 13.33 0.55
CA THR A 143 0.92 13.99 1.17
C THR A 143 1.26 15.43 1.62
N ARG A 144 2.52 15.74 1.90
CA ARG A 144 2.97 17.11 2.18
C ARG A 144 2.70 18.08 1.02
N TYR A 145 2.66 17.57 -0.19
CA TYR A 145 2.45 18.34 -1.41
C TYR A 145 1.02 18.22 -1.93
N ALA A 146 0.13 17.57 -1.18
CA ALA A 146 -1.26 17.35 -1.56
C ALA A 146 -1.97 18.65 -1.98
N GLY A 147 -1.73 19.77 -1.28
CA GLY A 147 -2.27 21.08 -1.66
C GLY A 147 -1.79 21.58 -3.03
N SER A 148 -0.57 21.25 -3.45
CA SER A 148 -0.06 21.56 -4.78
C SER A 148 -0.58 20.60 -5.84
N LEU A 149 -0.82 19.35 -5.48
CA LEU A 149 -1.29 18.29 -6.37
C LEU A 149 -2.81 18.39 -6.58
N PHE A 150 -3.57 18.60 -5.50
CA PHE A 150 -5.02 18.42 -5.46
C PHE A 150 -5.81 19.65 -4.98
N GLY A 151 -5.14 20.77 -4.69
CA GLY A 151 -5.78 22.01 -4.26
C GLY A 151 -6.61 21.81 -2.99
N GLU A 152 -7.94 22.08 -3.07
CA GLU A 152 -8.85 21.92 -1.94
C GLU A 152 -9.11 20.46 -1.54
N GLY A 153 -8.68 19.49 -2.37
CA GLY A 153 -8.74 18.05 -2.09
C GLY A 153 -7.56 17.51 -1.27
N ASP A 154 -6.67 18.38 -0.76
CA ASP A 154 -5.45 18.00 -0.06
C ASP A 154 -5.70 17.13 1.18
N SER A 155 -6.69 17.49 1.97
CA SER A 155 -7.07 16.75 3.17
C SER A 155 -7.63 15.37 2.81
N ALA A 156 -8.51 15.31 1.79
CA ALA A 156 -9.08 14.05 1.33
C ALA A 156 -7.99 13.09 0.84
N TYR A 157 -7.07 13.57 0.02
CA TYR A 157 -5.94 12.77 -0.46
C TYR A 157 -5.07 12.23 0.68
N THR A 158 -4.74 13.09 1.64
CA THR A 158 -3.91 12.70 2.80
C THR A 158 -4.60 11.62 3.64
N TYR A 159 -5.89 11.76 3.88
CA TYR A 159 -6.67 10.79 4.66
C TYR A 159 -6.86 9.47 3.90
N GLU A 160 -7.14 9.52 2.59
CA GLU A 160 -7.23 8.31 1.76
C GLU A 160 -5.91 7.54 1.78
N THR A 161 -4.77 8.20 1.52
CA THR A 161 -3.46 7.57 1.51
C THR A 161 -3.13 6.93 2.87
N MET A 162 -3.39 7.66 3.97
CA MET A 162 -3.18 7.12 5.31
C MET A 162 -4.10 5.93 5.62
N SER A 163 -5.38 6.02 5.23
CA SER A 163 -6.35 4.95 5.44
C SER A 163 -5.98 3.71 4.63
N ASP A 164 -5.49 3.86 3.40
CA ASP A 164 -5.01 2.76 2.58
C ASP A 164 -3.84 2.03 3.27
N MET A 165 -2.86 2.76 3.85
CA MET A 165 -1.74 2.15 4.59
C MET A 165 -2.22 1.34 5.79
N LEU A 166 -3.12 1.90 6.58
CA LEU A 166 -3.67 1.23 7.75
C LEU A 166 -4.49 -0.01 7.35
N TYR A 167 -5.28 0.13 6.28
CA TYR A 167 -6.05 -0.96 5.73
C TYR A 167 -5.16 -2.12 5.26
N VAL A 168 -4.10 -1.82 4.50
CA VAL A 168 -3.12 -2.79 4.04
C VAL A 168 -2.45 -3.49 5.22
N ALA A 169 -2.07 -2.76 6.26
CA ALA A 169 -1.43 -3.34 7.45
C ALA A 169 -2.33 -4.36 8.16
N ILE A 170 -3.61 -4.03 8.37
CA ILE A 170 -4.56 -4.95 9.03
C ILE A 170 -4.86 -6.16 8.15
N THR A 171 -5.12 -5.94 6.87
CA THR A 171 -5.40 -7.03 5.94
C THR A 171 -4.20 -7.98 5.84
N ALA A 172 -2.98 -7.46 5.81
CA ALA A 172 -1.78 -8.28 5.78
C ALA A 172 -1.64 -9.15 7.02
N CYS A 173 -1.92 -8.62 8.21
CA CYS A 173 -1.92 -9.41 9.44
C CYS A 173 -2.98 -10.52 9.41
N MET A 174 -4.19 -10.22 8.92
CA MET A 174 -5.27 -11.18 8.78
C MET A 174 -4.92 -12.31 7.81
N ILE A 175 -4.35 -11.94 6.65
CA ILE A 175 -3.91 -12.91 5.64
C ILE A 175 -2.75 -13.76 6.17
N GLN A 176 -1.79 -13.17 6.85
CA GLN A 176 -0.69 -13.90 7.48
C GLN A 176 -1.18 -14.95 8.48
N GLU A 177 -2.15 -14.59 9.33
CA GLU A 177 -2.74 -15.54 10.30
C GLU A 177 -3.44 -16.70 9.58
N PHE A 178 -4.09 -16.42 8.45
CA PHE A 178 -4.71 -17.45 7.65
C PHE A 178 -3.68 -18.38 6.98
N GLU A 179 -2.64 -17.81 6.35
CA GLU A 179 -1.55 -18.60 5.76
C GLU A 179 -0.87 -19.50 6.79
N GLU A 180 -0.55 -18.96 7.96
CA GLU A 180 0.05 -19.74 9.06
C GLU A 180 -0.86 -20.90 9.48
N ALA A 181 -2.16 -20.67 9.63
CA ALA A 181 -3.12 -21.71 9.96
C ALA A 181 -3.16 -22.82 8.90
N VAL A 182 -3.17 -22.46 7.62
CA VAL A 182 -3.19 -23.42 6.50
C VAL A 182 -1.90 -24.23 6.43
N TYR A 183 -0.73 -23.56 6.52
CA TYR A 183 0.57 -24.24 6.38
C TYR A 183 0.94 -25.10 7.61
N THR A 184 0.41 -24.78 8.78
CA THR A 184 0.64 -25.60 9.99
C THR A 184 -0.35 -26.74 10.17
N THR A 185 -1.39 -26.82 9.33
CA THR A 185 -2.45 -27.83 9.39
C THR A 185 -2.57 -28.59 8.05
N PRO A 186 -1.66 -29.54 7.75
CA PRO A 186 -1.56 -30.17 6.41
C PRO A 186 -2.83 -30.89 5.90
N ASP A 187 -3.70 -31.34 6.82
CA ASP A 187 -4.91 -32.09 6.48
C ASP A 187 -6.16 -31.19 6.45
N MET A 188 -6.00 -29.87 6.43
CA MET A 188 -7.11 -28.90 6.36
C MET A 188 -7.86 -29.07 5.05
N THR A 189 -9.17 -29.32 5.14
CA THR A 189 -10.05 -29.37 3.98
C THR A 189 -10.45 -27.97 3.51
N LEU A 190 -11.01 -27.85 2.31
CA LEU A 190 -11.54 -26.57 1.80
C LEU A 190 -12.58 -25.96 2.75
N ASP A 191 -13.47 -26.80 3.31
CA ASP A 191 -14.48 -26.35 4.27
C ASP A 191 -13.82 -25.85 5.57
N ASP A 192 -12.69 -26.47 6.00
CA ASP A 192 -11.93 -26.02 7.15
C ASP A 192 -11.24 -24.69 6.88
N MET A 193 -10.67 -24.51 5.68
CA MET A 193 -10.06 -23.23 5.25
C MET A 193 -11.09 -22.10 5.25
N ASN A 194 -12.24 -22.32 4.63
CA ASN A 194 -13.35 -21.36 4.59
C ASN A 194 -13.81 -20.98 6.02
N ARG A 195 -13.96 -21.97 6.90
CA ARG A 195 -14.34 -21.73 8.29
C ARG A 195 -13.25 -20.92 9.02
N ARG A 196 -11.98 -21.31 8.85
CA ARG A 196 -10.86 -20.63 9.52
C ARG A 196 -10.72 -19.20 9.03
N PHE A 197 -10.83 -18.95 7.74
CA PHE A 197 -10.80 -17.59 7.19
C PHE A 197 -11.91 -16.72 7.77
N LYS A 198 -13.13 -17.28 7.87
CA LYS A 198 -14.26 -16.59 8.50
C LYS A 198 -14.03 -16.27 9.97
N GLU A 199 -13.48 -17.22 10.74
CA GLU A 199 -13.14 -17.01 12.16
C GLU A 199 -12.12 -15.88 12.32
N ILE A 200 -11.11 -15.82 11.44
CA ILE A 200 -10.11 -14.75 11.43
C ILE A 200 -10.79 -13.43 11.08
N GLN A 201 -11.57 -13.34 9.99
CA GLN A 201 -12.31 -12.14 9.64
C GLN A 201 -13.15 -11.61 10.83
N ASP A 202 -13.85 -12.51 11.53
CA ASP A 202 -14.69 -12.14 12.67
C ASP A 202 -13.86 -11.63 13.85
N SER A 203 -12.64 -12.14 14.04
CA SER A 203 -11.74 -11.71 15.13
C SER A 203 -11.17 -10.30 14.93
N TYR A 204 -11.19 -9.79 13.70
CA TYR A 204 -10.80 -8.43 13.35
C TYR A 204 -12.01 -7.46 13.34
N ASP A 205 -13.02 -7.69 14.19
CA ASP A 205 -14.21 -6.85 14.39
C ASP A 205 -15.01 -6.54 13.12
N GLY A 206 -14.98 -7.49 12.17
CA GLY A 206 -15.65 -7.34 10.89
C GLY A 206 -15.05 -6.24 10.02
N TRP A 207 -13.82 -5.79 10.30
CA TRP A 207 -13.10 -4.82 9.48
C TRP A 207 -13.11 -5.18 8.00
N TYR A 208 -12.80 -6.43 7.70
CA TYR A 208 -12.80 -6.96 6.34
C TYR A 208 -14.18 -6.86 5.65
N TYR A 209 -15.28 -7.04 6.37
CA TYR A 209 -16.63 -6.98 5.81
C TYR A 209 -17.02 -5.62 5.27
N ARG A 210 -16.39 -4.58 5.76
CA ARG A 210 -16.69 -3.21 5.34
C ARG A 210 -16.15 -2.91 3.96
N VAL A 211 -15.15 -3.64 3.53
CA VAL A 211 -14.43 -3.42 2.28
C VAL A 211 -14.64 -4.55 1.26
N TYR A 212 -14.53 -5.82 1.66
CA TYR A 212 -14.56 -6.96 0.73
C TYR A 212 -15.85 -7.80 0.78
N GLY A 213 -16.77 -7.49 1.64
CA GLY A 213 -17.93 -8.35 1.87
C GLY A 213 -17.66 -9.43 2.91
N ASN A 214 -18.57 -10.42 3.02
CA ASN A 214 -18.63 -11.34 4.15
C ASN A 214 -18.54 -12.80 3.68
N MET A 215 -17.81 -13.07 2.62
CA MET A 215 -17.73 -14.43 2.10
C MET A 215 -16.56 -15.17 2.69
N CYS A 216 -16.82 -16.33 3.29
CA CYS A 216 -15.79 -17.17 3.90
C CYS A 216 -14.76 -17.72 2.90
N TYR A 217 -14.98 -17.53 1.61
CA TYR A 217 -14.12 -17.98 0.52
C TYR A 217 -13.41 -16.83 -0.23
N ASP A 218 -13.49 -15.59 0.23
CA ASP A 218 -12.85 -14.43 -0.44
C ASP A 218 -11.31 -14.57 -0.53
N TRP A 219 -10.71 -15.42 0.29
CA TRP A 219 -9.29 -15.73 0.22
C TRP A 219 -8.86 -16.34 -1.13
N VAL A 220 -9.78 -16.96 -1.89
CA VAL A 220 -9.44 -17.54 -3.21
C VAL A 220 -9.13 -16.49 -4.26
N ASP A 221 -9.58 -15.24 -4.03
CA ASP A 221 -9.35 -14.12 -4.93
C ASP A 221 -8.04 -13.38 -4.62
N ILE A 222 -7.25 -13.87 -3.65
CA ILE A 222 -5.95 -13.32 -3.29
C ILE A 222 -4.84 -14.15 -3.98
N PRO A 223 -4.31 -13.71 -5.12
CA PRO A 223 -3.35 -14.50 -5.91
C PRO A 223 -2.07 -14.86 -5.14
N HIS A 224 -1.64 -13.97 -4.22
CA HIS A 224 -0.43 -14.13 -3.40
C HIS A 224 -0.43 -15.42 -2.59
N LEU A 225 -1.59 -15.84 -2.09
CA LEU A 225 -1.72 -17.09 -1.32
C LEU A 225 -1.31 -18.33 -2.14
N PHE A 226 -1.33 -18.23 -3.48
CA PHE A 226 -1.04 -19.34 -4.39
C PHE A 226 0.32 -19.24 -5.06
N TYR A 227 0.79 -18.01 -5.35
CA TYR A 227 2.02 -17.80 -6.13
C TYR A 227 3.21 -17.42 -5.28
N SER A 228 2.99 -16.76 -4.14
CA SER A 228 4.03 -16.21 -3.27
C SER A 228 3.66 -16.36 -1.81
N PRO A 229 3.65 -17.61 -1.30
CA PRO A 229 3.29 -17.88 0.09
C PRO A 229 4.10 -17.03 1.07
N MET A 230 3.42 -16.53 2.13
CA MET A 230 4.02 -15.70 3.19
C MET A 230 4.59 -14.36 2.70
N TYR A 231 4.24 -13.94 1.49
CA TYR A 231 4.67 -12.65 0.94
C TYR A 231 3.81 -11.48 1.46
N TYR A 232 2.51 -11.74 1.64
CA TYR A 232 1.52 -10.68 1.85
C TYR A 232 1.79 -9.83 3.09
N ILE A 233 2.43 -10.40 4.11
CA ILE A 233 2.84 -9.68 5.33
C ILE A 233 3.82 -8.52 5.01
N GLY A 234 4.62 -8.64 3.96
CA GLY A 234 5.55 -7.61 3.50
C GLY A 234 4.85 -6.28 3.18
N TYR A 235 3.63 -6.32 2.64
CA TYR A 235 2.82 -5.11 2.43
C TYR A 235 2.48 -4.43 3.76
N GLY A 236 2.12 -5.22 4.77
CA GLY A 236 1.77 -4.70 6.08
C GLY A 236 2.95 -4.10 6.83
N THR A 237 4.11 -4.78 6.80
CA THR A 237 5.35 -4.28 7.41
C THR A 237 5.78 -2.97 6.78
N SER A 238 5.73 -2.88 5.45
CA SER A 238 6.07 -1.67 4.70
C SER A 238 5.09 -0.53 4.94
N ALA A 239 3.78 -0.82 4.98
CA ALA A 239 2.75 0.19 5.25
C ALA A 239 2.90 0.83 6.64
N LEU A 240 3.15 0.01 7.67
CA LEU A 240 3.40 0.52 9.02
C LEU A 240 4.70 1.34 9.09
N SER A 241 5.75 0.92 8.39
CA SER A 241 7.00 1.68 8.31
C SER A 241 6.84 2.98 7.52
N ALA A 242 5.99 3.00 6.48
CA ALA A 242 5.66 4.22 5.74
C ALA A 242 4.89 5.22 6.62
N LEU A 243 4.00 4.74 7.49
CA LEU A 243 3.32 5.56 8.49
C LEU A 243 4.29 6.12 9.53
N ASP A 244 5.27 5.33 10.00
CA ASP A 244 6.31 5.82 10.91
C ASP A 244 7.18 6.90 10.24
N LEU A 245 7.59 6.69 8.99
CA LEU A 245 8.31 7.69 8.20
C LEU A 245 7.50 8.98 8.04
N TRP A 246 6.19 8.87 7.84
CA TRP A 246 5.30 10.02 7.75
C TRP A 246 5.20 10.80 9.07
N VAL A 247 5.10 10.11 10.20
CA VAL A 247 5.15 10.73 11.54
C VAL A 247 6.47 11.48 11.72
N LEU A 248 7.61 10.84 11.43
CA LEU A 248 8.93 11.46 11.48
C LEU A 248 9.02 12.70 10.59
N SER A 249 8.39 12.67 9.42
CA SER A 249 8.38 13.80 8.48
C SER A 249 7.66 15.04 9.02
N GLY A 250 6.70 14.86 9.92
CA GLY A 250 6.03 15.93 10.63
C GLY A 250 6.92 16.63 11.67
N GLU A 251 7.92 15.93 12.21
CA GLU A 251 8.86 16.44 13.19
C GLU A 251 10.11 17.04 12.52
N ASP A 252 10.71 16.30 11.57
CA ASP A 252 11.91 16.69 10.80
C ASP A 252 11.77 16.23 9.36
N TRP A 253 11.29 17.13 8.49
CA TRP A 253 11.08 16.83 7.07
C TRP A 253 12.36 16.44 6.36
N ASP A 254 13.41 17.21 6.53
CA ASP A 254 14.68 16.98 5.82
C ASP A 254 15.31 15.66 6.27
N GLY A 255 15.23 15.36 7.57
CA GLY A 255 15.66 14.09 8.14
C GLY A 255 14.85 12.90 7.60
N ALA A 256 13.53 13.01 7.49
CA ALA A 256 12.70 11.94 6.94
C ALA A 256 12.98 11.69 5.45
N VAL A 257 13.20 12.74 4.66
CA VAL A 257 13.62 12.61 3.26
C VAL A 257 14.99 11.95 3.14
N ASP A 258 15.93 12.30 4.01
CA ASP A 258 17.25 11.66 4.04
C ASP A 258 17.15 10.17 4.41
N ILE A 259 16.28 9.80 5.36
CA ILE A 259 15.96 8.39 5.69
C ILE A 259 15.43 7.68 4.45
N TYR A 260 14.40 8.23 3.81
CA TYR A 260 13.79 7.64 2.61
C TYR A 260 14.83 7.42 1.48
N LEU A 261 15.61 8.44 1.15
CA LEU A 261 16.68 8.34 0.15
C LEU A 261 17.77 7.33 0.57
N GLY A 262 18.03 7.20 1.85
CA GLY A 262 18.93 6.19 2.40
C GLY A 262 18.41 4.78 2.16
N ILE A 263 17.14 4.52 2.46
CA ILE A 263 16.48 3.22 2.22
C ILE A 263 16.50 2.86 0.74
N LEU A 264 16.23 3.80 -0.17
CA LEU A 264 16.35 3.58 -1.62
C LEU A 264 17.77 3.13 -2.04
N ASN A 265 18.81 3.60 -1.38
CA ASN A 265 20.20 3.32 -1.72
C ASN A 265 20.76 2.05 -1.05
N GLU A 266 20.12 1.50 -0.04
CA GLU A 266 20.61 0.29 0.64
C GLU A 266 20.48 -0.97 -0.22
N GLY A 267 19.59 -0.94 -1.19
CA GLY A 267 19.24 -2.12 -1.97
C GLY A 267 18.52 -3.17 -1.13
N LEU A 268 18.24 -4.30 -1.73
CA LEU A 268 17.49 -5.39 -1.12
C LEU A 268 18.36 -6.36 -0.30
N GLU A 269 19.58 -5.97 0.09
CA GLU A 269 20.51 -6.83 0.82
C GLU A 269 20.35 -6.78 2.35
N ALA A 270 19.79 -5.69 2.87
CA ALA A 270 19.63 -5.53 4.31
C ALA A 270 18.32 -6.18 4.78
N PRO A 271 18.35 -7.02 5.83
CA PRO A 271 17.12 -7.52 6.45
C PRO A 271 16.33 -6.34 7.05
N TYR A 272 15.00 -6.46 7.05
CA TYR A 272 14.07 -5.42 7.49
C TYR A 272 14.50 -4.73 8.82
N ARG A 273 14.67 -5.51 9.90
CA ARG A 273 15.08 -4.96 11.21
C ARG A 273 16.42 -4.23 11.17
N GLY A 274 17.36 -4.72 10.37
CA GLY A 274 18.66 -4.06 10.21
C GLY A 274 18.57 -2.72 9.49
N THR A 275 17.61 -2.57 8.60
CA THR A 275 17.28 -1.29 7.94
C THR A 275 16.61 -0.34 8.92
N MET A 276 15.60 -0.79 9.66
CA MET A 276 14.91 0.03 10.66
C MET A 276 15.88 0.54 11.74
N ASP A 277 16.71 -0.33 12.32
CA ASP A 277 17.75 0.05 13.31
C ASP A 277 18.73 1.11 12.77
N ARG A 278 19.16 0.94 11.51
CA ARG A 278 20.14 1.85 10.90
C ARG A 278 19.58 3.26 10.71
N TRP A 279 18.32 3.35 10.36
CA TRP A 279 17.66 4.61 10.07
C TRP A 279 16.88 5.17 11.25
N GLY A 280 16.91 4.49 12.42
CA GLY A 280 16.23 4.95 13.62
C GLY A 280 14.71 4.91 13.52
N MET A 281 14.18 4.03 12.70
CA MET A 281 12.75 3.80 12.53
C MET A 281 12.25 2.72 13.51
N LYS A 282 10.96 2.74 13.79
CA LYS A 282 10.32 1.75 14.67
C LYS A 282 10.36 0.34 14.07
N ASP A 283 10.58 -0.67 14.93
CA ASP A 283 10.44 -2.08 14.56
C ASP A 283 8.96 -2.49 14.68
N VAL A 284 8.28 -2.64 13.54
CA VAL A 284 6.86 -3.01 13.52
C VAL A 284 6.56 -4.40 14.10
N PHE A 285 7.57 -5.18 14.43
CA PHE A 285 7.45 -6.44 15.18
C PHE A 285 7.71 -6.27 16.68
N ASP A 286 7.94 -5.05 17.17
CA ASP A 286 7.99 -4.72 18.59
C ASP A 286 6.65 -4.11 19.04
N GLU A 287 6.06 -4.71 20.08
CA GLU A 287 4.75 -4.28 20.58
C GLU A 287 4.77 -2.84 21.13
N ALA A 288 5.89 -2.43 21.75
CA ALA A 288 6.02 -1.08 22.31
C ALA A 288 6.10 -0.05 21.19
N ASP A 289 6.86 -0.33 20.12
CA ASP A 289 6.99 0.53 18.95
C ASP A 289 5.67 0.71 18.21
N ILE A 290 4.92 -0.38 17.99
CA ILE A 290 3.59 -0.33 17.37
C ILE A 290 2.59 0.46 18.23
N LYS A 291 2.65 0.29 19.54
CA LYS A 291 1.79 1.04 20.45
C LYS A 291 2.11 2.55 20.41
N GLU A 292 3.39 2.89 20.38
CA GLU A 292 3.84 4.28 20.26
C GLU A 292 3.38 4.88 18.92
N LEU A 293 3.61 4.20 17.80
CA LEU A 293 3.15 4.62 16.47
C LEU A 293 1.63 4.85 16.46
N SER A 294 0.85 3.94 17.03
CA SER A 294 -0.61 4.08 17.12
C SER A 294 -1.03 5.32 17.90
N LEU A 295 -0.34 5.64 19.01
CA LEU A 295 -0.62 6.85 19.79
C LEU A 295 -0.26 8.14 19.04
N GLU A 296 0.83 8.12 18.27
CA GLU A 296 1.25 9.25 17.45
C GLU A 296 0.26 9.53 16.33
N LEU A 297 -0.15 8.49 15.61
CA LEU A 297 -1.19 8.59 14.58
C LEU A 297 -2.52 9.09 15.16
N GLY A 298 -2.92 8.60 16.33
CA GLY A 298 -4.11 9.06 17.04
C GLY A 298 -4.05 10.54 17.42
N ARG A 299 -2.87 11.06 17.81
CA ARG A 299 -2.70 12.51 18.09
C ARG A 299 -2.82 13.36 16.83
N ILE A 300 -2.24 12.91 15.72
CA ILE A 300 -2.33 13.62 14.44
C ILE A 300 -3.79 13.68 13.97
N ALA A 301 -4.53 12.61 14.15
CA ALA A 301 -5.96 12.53 13.82
C ALA A 301 -6.89 13.29 14.78
N GLY A 302 -6.35 13.83 15.87
CA GLY A 302 -7.17 14.51 16.88
C GLY A 302 -7.89 13.59 17.87
N THR A 303 -7.60 12.27 17.84
CA THR A 303 -8.21 11.25 18.73
C THR A 303 -7.42 11.05 20.02
N GLY A 304 -6.21 11.53 20.11
CA GLY A 304 -5.25 11.29 21.19
C GLY A 304 -5.63 11.79 22.58
N SER A 305 -6.85 12.30 22.76
CA SER A 305 -7.35 12.73 24.08
C SER A 305 -8.18 11.68 24.81
N MET A 306 -8.61 10.60 24.17
CA MET A 306 -9.54 9.64 24.77
C MET A 306 -8.88 8.55 25.63
N GLU A 307 -7.66 8.12 25.32
CA GLU A 307 -7.00 7.03 26.08
C GLU A 307 -6.31 7.45 27.38
N ALA A 308 -6.03 8.74 27.59
CA ALA A 308 -5.46 9.19 28.87
C ALA A 308 -6.49 9.21 30.02
N GLU A 309 -7.80 9.21 29.73
CA GLU A 309 -8.87 9.23 30.74
C GLU A 309 -9.35 7.82 31.16
N GLU A 310 -9.23 6.79 30.29
CA GLU A 310 -9.73 5.44 30.61
C GLU A 310 -8.83 4.64 31.57
N ALA A 311 -7.56 4.99 31.71
CA ALA A 311 -6.68 4.37 32.70
C ALA A 311 -7.01 4.79 34.17
N GLY A 312 -7.91 5.75 34.36
CA GLY A 312 -8.27 6.32 35.65
C GLY A 312 -9.64 5.93 36.21
N ASN A 313 -10.52 5.28 35.47
CA ASN A 313 -11.89 5.11 35.98
C ASN A 313 -12.53 3.76 35.57
N SER A 314 -12.13 2.69 36.24
CA SER A 314 -12.85 1.42 36.20
C SER A 314 -14.02 1.45 37.19
N ALA A 315 -15.15 2.01 36.80
CA ALA A 315 -16.43 1.82 37.47
C ALA A 315 -17.54 1.69 36.43
N GLN A 316 -18.08 0.47 36.31
CA GLN A 316 -19.26 0.17 35.48
C GLN A 316 -20.43 1.13 35.76
N PRO A 317 -21.23 1.42 34.74
CA PRO A 317 -22.66 1.27 34.92
C PRO A 317 -23.36 0.53 33.76
N ASP A 318 -24.24 -0.37 34.13
CA ASP A 318 -25.27 -0.99 33.30
C ASP A 318 -26.15 0.06 32.64
N GLY A 319 -26.33 -0.04 31.31
CA GLY A 319 -27.24 0.84 30.59
C GLY A 319 -27.60 0.28 29.21
N GLU A 320 -28.86 -0.11 29.06
CA GLU A 320 -29.52 -0.63 27.87
C GLU A 320 -29.28 0.24 26.61
N ALA A 321 -29.04 -0.41 25.48
CA ALA A 321 -28.91 0.17 24.16
C ALA A 321 -30.30 0.60 23.62
N PRO A 322 -30.43 1.78 22.98
CA PRO A 322 -31.61 2.13 22.22
C PRO A 322 -31.53 1.52 20.82
N GLY A 323 -32.65 0.85 20.43
CA GLY A 323 -32.82 0.25 19.13
C GLY A 323 -32.80 1.27 17.99
N VAL A 324 -32.01 1.00 16.97
CA VAL A 324 -31.99 1.75 15.71
C VAL A 324 -32.89 1.07 14.71
N SER A 325 -33.89 1.81 14.27
CA SER A 325 -34.83 1.46 13.20
C SER A 325 -34.11 1.46 11.86
N ALA A 326 -34.21 0.35 11.15
CA ALA A 326 -33.72 0.18 9.78
C ALA A 326 -34.45 1.14 8.82
N ASN A 327 -33.68 1.93 8.10
CA ASN A 327 -34.06 2.48 6.81
C ASN A 327 -33.01 2.07 5.78
N GLU A 328 -33.28 0.95 5.13
CA GLU A 328 -32.56 0.52 3.94
C GLU A 328 -33.01 1.39 2.77
N THR A 329 -32.07 1.98 2.06
CA THR A 329 -32.00 2.04 0.59
C THR A 329 -31.11 3.20 0.16
N SER A 330 -30.04 2.86 -0.58
CA SER A 330 -29.36 3.66 -1.58
C SER A 330 -27.80 3.68 -1.56
N ALA A 331 -27.14 3.12 -0.57
CA ALA A 331 -25.65 3.15 -0.55
C ALA A 331 -24.95 1.91 -1.18
N ALA A 332 -25.71 0.95 -1.70
CA ALA A 332 -25.16 -0.35 -2.12
C ALA A 332 -24.64 -0.42 -3.58
N GLN A 333 -24.74 0.66 -4.34
CA GLN A 333 -24.39 0.64 -5.77
C GLN A 333 -23.05 1.31 -6.09
N ASP A 334 -22.55 2.22 -5.26
CA ASP A 334 -21.27 2.91 -5.49
C ASP A 334 -20.04 2.14 -4.97
N ASN A 335 -20.23 1.28 -3.98
CA ASN A 335 -19.12 0.52 -3.38
C ASN A 335 -18.52 -0.59 -4.29
N ARG A 336 -19.14 -0.92 -5.43
CA ARG A 336 -18.58 -1.95 -6.31
C ARG A 336 -17.39 -1.49 -7.14
N SER A 337 -17.31 -0.22 -7.44
CA SER A 337 -16.19 0.36 -8.22
C SER A 337 -14.91 0.44 -7.41
N VAL A 338 -14.99 0.81 -6.15
CA VAL A 338 -13.84 0.88 -5.24
C VAL A 338 -13.27 -0.51 -4.92
N GLN A 339 -14.13 -1.53 -4.83
CA GLN A 339 -13.72 -2.92 -4.60
C GLN A 339 -12.89 -3.52 -5.74
N PHE A 340 -13.14 -3.13 -6.99
CA PHE A 340 -12.39 -3.65 -8.14
C PHE A 340 -10.99 -3.04 -8.25
N ILE A 341 -10.81 -1.80 -7.84
CA ILE A 341 -9.59 -1.02 -8.06
C ILE A 341 -8.46 -1.43 -7.10
N ILE A 342 -8.77 -1.70 -5.83
CA ILE A 342 -7.76 -2.14 -4.83
C ILE A 342 -7.26 -3.55 -5.16
N LEU A 343 -8.12 -4.45 -5.62
CA LEU A 343 -7.74 -5.81 -6.05
C LEU A 343 -6.89 -5.81 -7.33
N ALA A 344 -7.12 -4.87 -8.24
CA ALA A 344 -6.36 -4.78 -9.50
C ALA A 344 -4.92 -4.30 -9.25
N GLY A 345 -4.69 -3.32 -8.39
CA GLY A 345 -3.35 -2.76 -8.13
C GLY A 345 -2.38 -3.75 -7.48
N ILE A 346 -2.88 -4.59 -6.58
CA ILE A 346 -2.05 -5.54 -5.82
C ILE A 346 -1.78 -6.83 -6.61
N GLY A 347 -2.73 -7.28 -7.43
CA GLY A 347 -2.64 -8.59 -8.11
C GLY A 347 -1.60 -8.68 -9.23
N THR A 348 -1.15 -7.57 -9.81
CA THR A 348 -0.47 -7.59 -11.11
C THR A 348 1.04 -7.62 -11.03
N VAL A 349 1.65 -7.11 -9.97
CA VAL A 349 3.11 -7.14 -9.79
C VAL A 349 3.66 -8.57 -9.85
N ILE A 350 2.89 -9.55 -9.39
CA ILE A 350 3.34 -10.94 -9.24
C ILE A 350 3.09 -11.79 -10.48
N VAL A 351 2.00 -11.57 -11.21
CA VAL A 351 1.74 -12.33 -12.44
C VAL A 351 2.87 -12.14 -13.45
N LEU A 352 3.45 -10.94 -13.51
CA LEU A 352 4.55 -10.67 -14.43
C LEU A 352 5.87 -11.27 -13.99
N GLN A 353 6.19 -11.28 -12.70
CA GLN A 353 7.40 -11.96 -12.19
C GLN A 353 7.34 -13.47 -12.47
N VAL A 354 6.18 -14.09 -12.30
CA VAL A 354 6.00 -15.52 -12.65
C VAL A 354 6.04 -15.75 -14.16
N LEU A 355 5.52 -14.83 -14.97
CA LEU A 355 5.62 -14.91 -16.43
C LEU A 355 7.07 -14.74 -16.90
N ILE A 356 7.83 -13.82 -16.34
CA ILE A 356 9.25 -13.59 -16.66
C ILE A 356 10.07 -14.83 -16.27
N ILE A 357 9.83 -15.41 -15.10
CA ILE A 357 10.49 -16.65 -14.67
C ILE A 357 10.09 -17.80 -15.59
N SER A 358 8.81 -17.92 -15.96
CA SER A 358 8.33 -18.99 -16.84
C SER A 358 8.88 -18.84 -18.26
N VAL A 359 8.92 -17.64 -18.81
CA VAL A 359 9.54 -17.36 -20.12
C VAL A 359 11.06 -17.58 -20.06
N GLY A 360 11.73 -17.17 -18.99
CA GLY A 360 13.15 -17.44 -18.75
C GLY A 360 13.46 -18.93 -18.69
N LEU A 361 12.63 -19.72 -18.02
CA LEU A 361 12.77 -21.19 -17.96
C LEU A 361 12.50 -21.87 -19.32
N VAL A 362 11.55 -21.37 -20.10
CA VAL A 362 11.28 -21.88 -21.46
C VAL A 362 12.46 -21.55 -22.40
N ILE A 363 13.00 -20.34 -22.32
CA ILE A 363 14.19 -19.95 -23.10
C ILE A 363 15.40 -20.79 -22.70
N LEU A 364 15.64 -21.02 -21.41
CA LEU A 364 16.71 -21.88 -20.90
C LEU A 364 16.53 -23.34 -21.35
N TRP A 365 15.30 -23.84 -21.39
CA TRP A 365 15.00 -25.19 -21.87
C TRP A 365 15.25 -25.31 -23.37
N GLU A 366 14.82 -24.33 -24.17
CA GLU A 366 15.09 -24.31 -25.64
C GLU A 366 16.59 -24.17 -25.96
N VAL A 367 17.32 -23.36 -25.21
CA VAL A 367 18.78 -23.22 -25.34
C VAL A 367 19.51 -24.52 -24.97
N ARG A 368 19.07 -25.23 -23.92
CA ARG A 368 19.59 -26.54 -23.54
C ARG A 368 19.27 -27.63 -24.57
N LYS A 369 18.18 -27.54 -25.28
CA LYS A 369 17.77 -28.51 -26.30
C LYS A 369 18.56 -28.36 -27.62
N LYS A 370 19.19 -27.19 -27.82
CA LYS A 370 20.01 -26.88 -29.01
C LYS A 370 21.53 -27.10 -28.79
N ARG A 371 21.95 -27.50 -27.58
CA ARG A 371 23.29 -28.01 -27.24
C ARG A 371 23.22 -29.53 -27.08
#